data_aed05338d26ffd5e49f51fb88586e538
#
_entry.id   aed05338d26ffd5e49f51fb88586e538
#
_cell.length_a   1.000
_cell.length_b   1.000
_cell.length_c   1.000
_cell.angle_alpha   90.00
_cell.angle_beta   90.00
_cell.angle_gamma   90.00
#
_symmetry.space_group_name_H-M   'P 1'
#
loop_
_entity.id
_entity.type
_entity.pdbx_description
1 polymer ?
#
loop_
_entity_poly.entity_id
_entity_poly.type
_entity_poly.pdbx_seq_one_letter_code
_entity_poly.pdbx_strand_id
1 'polypeptide(L)'
;IFLGDNIYGDTKDMEVLKHKYGQLSSKSSFQNLKSNIPIMATWDDHDYGANDAGKYYSKKQESKEIFLDFFEEPYNSERRNREGIYYSQIYNIDQKKLQIILLDNRTFRSNLKPYSGEVDNDDRYFYNLDYGIQENPDSTLLGVIQWQWLEEQLSIPADLRLICSSIQFGIEYNGYESWANLPHEKQKLLDLLKSSNANGVIFLSGDVHYSEISKINQENLYPIYDFTSSGLSSTWSFYTPNINRIKGPIMENHFGLLTIFWKEENPRIVMENWDVSNTLRFSKTVFLEDISFK
;
A
#
# COMPACT_ATOMS: atom_id res chain seq x y z
N ILE A 1 -1.17 -7.41 8.08
CA ILE A 1 -0.61 -6.12 7.64
C ILE A 1 -1.76 -5.15 7.51
N PHE A 2 -1.66 -3.97 8.13
CA PHE A 2 -2.56 -2.84 7.93
C PHE A 2 -1.91 -1.85 6.96
N LEU A 3 -2.66 -1.43 5.94
CA LEU A 3 -2.12 -0.66 4.81
C LEU A 3 -2.51 0.83 4.83
N GLY A 4 -2.96 1.34 5.97
CA GLY A 4 -3.46 2.69 6.14
C GLY A 4 -4.96 2.73 6.39
N ASP A 5 -5.51 3.92 6.63
CA ASP A 5 -6.90 4.14 7.05
C ASP A 5 -7.30 3.28 8.24
N ASN A 6 -6.34 3.10 9.15
CA ASN A 6 -6.54 2.32 10.36
C ASN A 6 -7.59 2.98 11.25
N ILE A 7 -7.68 4.30 11.16
CA ILE A 7 -8.73 5.15 11.74
C ILE A 7 -9.01 6.33 10.81
N TYR A 8 -10.19 6.95 10.94
CA TYR A 8 -10.57 8.18 10.24
C TYR A 8 -10.45 9.35 11.22
N GLY A 9 -9.24 9.90 11.31
CA GLY A 9 -8.91 11.02 12.20
C GLY A 9 -9.32 12.36 11.63
N ASP A 10 -8.84 12.67 10.43
CA ASP A 10 -9.10 13.89 9.65
C ASP A 10 -9.00 15.18 10.48
N THR A 11 -7.95 15.29 11.28
CA THR A 11 -7.84 16.33 12.29
C THR A 11 -6.41 16.80 12.50
N LYS A 12 -6.27 18.08 12.89
CA LYS A 12 -5.04 18.64 13.46
C LYS A 12 -5.02 18.63 14.98
N ASP A 13 -6.11 18.18 15.60
CA ASP A 13 -6.19 18.01 17.06
C ASP A 13 -5.70 16.59 17.43
N MET A 14 -4.54 16.53 18.03
CA MET A 14 -3.88 15.27 18.36
C MET A 14 -4.60 14.48 19.46
N GLU A 15 -5.42 15.12 20.31
CA GLU A 15 -6.24 14.42 21.29
C GLU A 15 -7.42 13.71 20.60
N VAL A 16 -7.98 14.31 19.54
CA VAL A 16 -8.98 13.64 18.70
C VAL A 16 -8.37 12.43 18.00
N LEU A 17 -7.16 12.56 17.43
CA LEU A 17 -6.45 11.46 16.77
C LEU A 17 -6.19 10.31 17.73
N LYS A 18 -5.66 10.57 18.93
CA LYS A 18 -5.46 9.57 20.00
C LYS A 18 -6.78 8.91 20.40
N HIS A 19 -7.86 9.71 20.55
CA HIS A 19 -9.18 9.16 20.87
C HIS A 19 -9.67 8.17 19.83
N LYS A 20 -9.51 8.46 18.54
CA LYS A 20 -9.88 7.57 17.43
C LYS A 20 -9.10 6.24 17.48
N TYR A 21 -7.80 6.28 17.72
CA TYR A 21 -7.00 5.07 17.97
C TYR A 21 -7.46 4.32 19.23
N GLY A 22 -7.82 5.04 20.30
CA GLY A 22 -8.42 4.45 21.50
C GLY A 22 -9.73 3.72 21.21
N GLN A 23 -10.56 4.25 20.31
CA GLN A 23 -11.80 3.59 19.87
C GLN A 23 -11.50 2.29 19.11
N LEU A 24 -10.48 2.26 18.24
CA LEU A 24 -10.04 1.03 17.58
C LEU A 24 -9.51 0.03 18.60
N SER A 25 -8.63 0.46 19.51
CA SER A 25 -8.08 -0.37 20.57
C SER A 25 -9.13 -0.99 21.48
N SER A 26 -10.26 -0.30 21.72
CA SER A 26 -11.35 -0.79 22.59
C SER A 26 -12.20 -1.91 21.94
N LYS A 27 -12.08 -2.12 20.64
CA LYS A 27 -12.84 -3.19 19.94
C LYS A 27 -12.30 -4.57 20.33
N SER A 28 -13.15 -5.44 20.87
CA SER A 28 -12.78 -6.81 21.27
C SER A 28 -12.19 -7.63 20.12
N SER A 29 -12.68 -7.43 18.90
CA SER A 29 -12.16 -8.08 17.69
C SER A 29 -10.72 -7.66 17.39
N PHE A 30 -10.39 -6.35 17.53
CA PHE A 30 -9.04 -5.85 17.33
C PHE A 30 -8.09 -6.35 18.43
N GLN A 31 -8.54 -6.34 19.70
CA GLN A 31 -7.76 -6.88 20.82
C GLN A 31 -7.46 -8.37 20.62
N ASN A 32 -8.45 -9.15 20.20
CA ASN A 32 -8.28 -10.57 19.89
C ASN A 32 -7.29 -10.79 18.74
N LEU A 33 -7.37 -10.01 17.66
CA LEU A 33 -6.42 -10.06 16.56
C LEU A 33 -5.00 -9.77 17.07
N LYS A 34 -4.81 -8.64 17.78
CA LYS A 34 -3.50 -8.18 18.28
C LYS A 34 -2.84 -9.16 19.26
N SER A 35 -3.64 -9.86 20.08
CA SER A 35 -3.12 -10.84 21.04
C SER A 35 -2.71 -12.18 20.41
N ASN A 36 -3.18 -12.48 19.21
CA ASN A 36 -2.93 -13.78 18.56
C ASN A 36 -2.04 -13.70 17.32
N ILE A 37 -1.93 -12.53 16.68
CA ILE A 37 -1.25 -12.38 15.40
C ILE A 37 -0.33 -11.15 15.45
N PRO A 38 0.95 -11.27 15.07
CA PRO A 38 1.82 -10.10 14.92
C PRO A 38 1.25 -9.12 13.91
N ILE A 39 1.28 -7.84 14.25
CA ILE A 39 0.76 -6.76 13.40
C ILE A 39 1.93 -5.95 12.83
N MET A 40 1.90 -5.73 11.51
CA MET A 40 2.68 -4.71 10.83
C MET A 40 1.72 -3.68 10.27
N ALA A 41 2.09 -2.40 10.30
CA ALA A 41 1.22 -1.33 9.84
C ALA A 41 1.99 -0.20 9.17
N THR A 42 1.35 0.40 8.16
CA THR A 42 1.64 1.73 7.65
C THR A 42 0.39 2.59 7.81
N TRP A 43 0.53 3.88 7.63
CA TRP A 43 -0.60 4.82 7.60
C TRP A 43 -1.03 5.18 6.19
N ASP A 44 -2.22 5.77 6.09
CA ASP A 44 -2.62 6.55 4.93
C ASP A 44 -3.09 7.95 5.39
N ASP A 45 -3.80 8.69 4.58
CA ASP A 45 -4.12 10.10 4.81
C ASP A 45 -5.03 10.32 6.04
N HIS A 46 -6.04 9.47 6.24
CA HIS A 46 -6.98 9.61 7.34
C HIS A 46 -6.35 9.38 8.72
N ASP A 47 -5.40 8.49 8.85
CA ASP A 47 -4.66 8.28 10.10
C ASP A 47 -3.36 9.09 10.16
N TYR A 48 -2.83 9.57 9.04
CA TYR A 48 -1.78 10.58 8.99
C TYR A 48 -2.28 11.94 9.46
N GLY A 49 -3.53 12.32 9.07
CA GLY A 49 -4.15 13.47 9.66
C GLY A 49 -5.21 14.24 8.90
N ALA A 50 -5.26 14.17 7.59
CA ALA A 50 -6.31 14.81 6.79
C ALA A 50 -6.37 14.20 5.40
N ASN A 51 -7.58 14.12 4.84
CA ASN A 51 -7.82 13.61 3.50
C ASN A 51 -6.80 14.14 2.48
N ASP A 52 -6.17 13.23 1.76
CA ASP A 52 -5.13 13.48 0.77
C ASP A 52 -3.94 14.33 1.24
N ALA A 53 -3.68 14.37 2.54
CA ALA A 53 -2.55 15.13 3.08
C ALA A 53 -1.20 14.49 2.71
N GLY A 54 -0.20 15.34 2.51
CA GLY A 54 1.17 14.96 2.18
C GLY A 54 2.20 15.78 2.98
N LYS A 55 3.38 16.00 2.43
CA LYS A 55 4.56 16.57 3.12
C LYS A 55 4.33 17.92 3.83
N TYR A 56 3.31 18.65 3.44
CA TYR A 56 2.99 19.96 4.03
C TYR A 56 2.02 19.88 5.23
N TYR A 57 1.57 18.68 5.60
CA TYR A 57 0.76 18.53 6.79
C TYR A 57 1.53 18.91 8.05
N SER A 58 1.00 19.90 8.78
CA SER A 58 1.75 20.57 9.86
C SER A 58 1.91 19.75 11.13
N LYS A 59 1.13 18.65 11.29
CA LYS A 59 1.14 17.79 12.48
C LYS A 59 1.74 16.39 12.23
N LYS A 60 2.45 16.24 11.10
CA LYS A 60 2.98 14.93 10.70
C LYS A 60 3.86 14.26 11.75
N GLN A 61 4.65 15.02 12.50
CA GLN A 61 5.51 14.45 13.53
C GLN A 61 4.71 13.96 14.73
N GLU A 62 3.74 14.77 15.19
CA GLU A 62 2.86 14.38 16.30
C GLU A 62 1.99 13.17 15.92
N SER A 63 1.46 13.14 14.70
CA SER A 63 0.71 11.97 14.18
C SER A 63 1.58 10.72 14.18
N LYS A 64 2.85 10.85 13.76
CA LYS A 64 3.82 9.75 13.76
C LYS A 64 4.01 9.16 15.16
N GLU A 65 4.21 10.00 16.19
CA GLU A 65 4.39 9.50 17.56
C GLU A 65 3.13 8.74 18.03
N ILE A 66 1.94 9.27 17.75
CA ILE A 66 0.68 8.62 18.11
C ILE A 66 0.53 7.26 17.40
N PHE A 67 0.84 7.22 16.10
CA PHE A 67 0.80 5.99 15.30
C PHE A 67 1.76 4.94 15.84
N LEU A 68 3.02 5.32 16.06
CA LEU A 68 4.05 4.40 16.56
C LEU A 68 3.77 3.91 17.97
N ASP A 69 3.21 4.75 18.84
CA ASP A 69 2.78 4.35 20.18
C ASP A 69 1.60 3.37 20.13
N PHE A 70 0.62 3.61 19.26
CA PHE A 70 -0.53 2.73 19.11
C PHE A 70 -0.15 1.32 18.63
N PHE A 71 0.78 1.23 17.68
CA PHE A 71 1.29 -0.05 17.18
C PHE A 71 2.45 -0.62 18.01
N GLU A 72 2.73 -0.03 19.19
CA GLU A 72 3.73 -0.49 20.16
C GLU A 72 5.14 -0.58 19.54
N GLU A 73 5.47 0.35 18.65
CA GLU A 73 6.81 0.41 18.09
C GLU A 73 7.86 0.63 19.18
N PRO A 74 8.93 -0.19 19.23
CA PRO A 74 9.96 -0.05 20.26
C PRO A 74 10.58 1.34 20.33
N TYR A 75 10.89 1.83 21.54
CA TYR A 75 11.46 3.18 21.72
C TYR A 75 12.81 3.37 21.05
N ASN A 76 13.58 2.30 20.85
CA ASN A 76 14.87 2.33 20.16
C ASN A 76 14.78 2.00 18.66
N SER A 77 13.58 1.91 18.11
CA SER A 77 13.37 1.66 16.69
C SER A 77 13.88 2.79 15.82
N GLU A 78 14.43 2.46 14.66
CA GLU A 78 14.81 3.43 13.63
C GLU A 78 13.62 4.26 13.14
N ARG A 79 12.41 3.70 13.12
CA ARG A 79 11.17 4.42 12.74
C ARG A 79 10.93 5.63 13.62
N ARG A 80 11.32 5.60 14.90
CA ARG A 80 11.18 6.76 15.80
C ARG A 80 12.22 7.83 15.54
N ASN A 81 13.40 7.46 15.06
CA ASN A 81 14.55 8.35 14.95
C ASN A 81 14.72 9.02 13.57
N ARG A 82 13.94 8.61 12.57
CA ARG A 82 13.99 9.17 11.20
C ARG A 82 12.66 9.84 10.83
N GLU A 83 12.66 10.64 9.78
CA GLU A 83 11.41 11.17 9.21
C GLU A 83 10.64 10.05 8.51
N GLY A 84 9.30 10.02 8.71
CA GLY A 84 8.42 8.97 8.16
C GLY A 84 8.39 7.68 8.98
N ILE A 85 7.54 6.75 8.52
CA ILE A 85 7.27 5.47 9.19
C ILE A 85 7.60 4.24 8.33
N TYR A 86 8.25 4.42 7.18
CA TYR A 86 8.62 3.29 6.31
C TYR A 86 9.50 2.28 7.05
N TYR A 87 9.35 0.99 6.72
CA TYR A 87 9.97 -0.11 7.45
C TYR A 87 10.16 -1.35 6.58
N SER A 88 11.16 -2.14 6.86
CA SER A 88 11.37 -3.44 6.22
C SER A 88 11.72 -4.51 7.24
N GLN A 89 11.16 -5.70 7.01
CA GLN A 89 11.43 -6.88 7.82
C GLN A 89 11.69 -8.09 6.93
N ILE A 90 12.74 -8.85 7.27
CA ILE A 90 13.07 -10.10 6.59
C ILE A 90 12.73 -11.28 7.51
N TYR A 91 12.01 -12.24 6.95
CA TYR A 91 11.70 -13.53 7.56
C TYR A 91 12.45 -14.65 6.84
N ASN A 92 13.20 -15.44 7.60
CA ASN A 92 13.84 -16.63 7.06
C ASN A 92 12.93 -17.84 7.32
N ILE A 93 12.44 -18.47 6.26
CA ILE A 93 11.48 -19.58 6.32
C ILE A 93 11.99 -20.69 5.42
N ASP A 94 12.35 -21.84 5.99
CA ASP A 94 12.79 -23.02 5.23
C ASP A 94 13.86 -22.73 4.15
N GLN A 95 14.90 -21.98 4.49
CA GLN A 95 16.00 -21.52 3.61
C GLN A 95 15.58 -20.47 2.56
N LYS A 96 14.33 -20.02 2.56
CA LYS A 96 13.80 -18.94 1.73
C LYS A 96 13.67 -17.66 2.56
N LYS A 97 13.75 -16.53 1.88
CA LYS A 97 13.62 -15.20 2.50
C LYS A 97 12.39 -14.49 1.97
N LEU A 98 11.49 -14.17 2.90
CA LEU A 98 10.40 -13.24 2.66
C LEU A 98 10.81 -11.87 3.20
N GLN A 99 10.81 -10.86 2.35
CA GLN A 99 10.96 -9.45 2.75
C GLN A 99 9.61 -8.75 2.67
N ILE A 100 9.23 -8.07 3.76
CA ILE A 100 8.06 -7.18 3.79
C ILE A 100 8.58 -5.76 3.87
N ILE A 101 8.18 -4.90 2.95
CA ILE A 101 8.58 -3.49 2.85
C ILE A 101 7.31 -2.66 2.99
N LEU A 102 7.20 -1.89 4.07
CA LEU A 102 6.12 -0.92 4.27
C LEU A 102 6.59 0.45 3.78
N LEU A 103 5.94 1.01 2.80
CA LEU A 103 6.19 2.37 2.32
C LEU A 103 5.41 3.40 3.14
N ASP A 104 5.95 4.60 3.23
CA ASP A 104 5.27 5.79 3.73
C ASP A 104 4.93 6.69 2.54
N ASN A 105 3.68 6.65 2.11
CA ASN A 105 3.21 7.41 0.95
C ASN A 105 2.74 8.83 1.32
N ARG A 106 2.90 9.28 2.58
CA ARG A 106 2.38 10.56 3.06
C ARG A 106 3.46 11.56 3.44
N THR A 107 4.44 11.17 4.26
CA THR A 107 5.42 12.09 4.86
C THR A 107 6.15 12.98 3.85
N PHE A 108 6.50 12.42 2.70
CA PHE A 108 7.32 13.10 1.68
C PHE A 108 6.52 13.51 0.44
N ARG A 109 5.28 13.04 0.30
CA ARG A 109 4.49 13.22 -0.91
C ARG A 109 4.23 14.70 -1.20
N SER A 110 4.60 15.12 -2.40
CA SER A 110 4.24 16.42 -2.94
C SER A 110 2.72 16.53 -3.11
N ASN A 111 2.18 17.74 -3.09
CA ASN A 111 0.76 17.94 -3.36
C ASN A 111 0.41 17.34 -4.72
N LEU A 112 -0.73 16.66 -4.75
CA LEU A 112 -1.32 16.22 -6.00
C LEU A 112 -1.76 17.43 -6.83
N LYS A 113 -1.71 17.31 -8.15
CA LYS A 113 -2.18 18.35 -9.06
C LYS A 113 -3.70 18.25 -9.15
N PRO A 114 -4.46 19.28 -8.77
CA PRO A 114 -5.91 19.25 -8.98
C PRO A 114 -6.25 19.04 -10.44
N TYR A 115 -7.31 18.30 -10.72
CA TYR A 115 -7.81 18.13 -12.08
C TYR A 115 -8.36 19.47 -12.61
N SER A 116 -8.03 19.80 -13.85
CA SER A 116 -8.45 21.06 -14.50
C SER A 116 -9.03 20.85 -15.90
N GLY A 117 -9.28 19.59 -16.30
CA GLY A 117 -9.85 19.24 -17.59
C GLY A 117 -11.38 19.25 -17.59
N GLU A 118 -11.97 19.05 -18.76
CA GLU A 118 -13.40 18.82 -18.92
C GLU A 118 -13.68 17.32 -18.78
N VAL A 119 -14.48 16.95 -17.79
CA VAL A 119 -14.81 15.54 -17.48
C VAL A 119 -15.71 14.92 -18.54
N ASP A 120 -16.54 15.73 -19.22
CA ASP A 120 -17.58 15.28 -20.14
C ASP A 120 -17.06 14.60 -21.43
N ASN A 121 -15.76 14.61 -21.66
CA ASN A 121 -15.14 14.06 -22.87
C ASN A 121 -14.41 12.72 -22.65
N ASP A 122 -14.49 12.12 -21.47
CA ASP A 122 -13.82 10.85 -21.19
C ASP A 122 -14.79 9.81 -20.62
N ASP A 123 -15.28 8.93 -21.49
CA ASP A 123 -16.22 7.84 -21.15
C ASP A 123 -15.70 6.87 -20.09
N ARG A 124 -14.41 6.96 -19.71
CA ARG A 124 -13.80 6.12 -18.66
C ARG A 124 -14.19 6.58 -17.26
N TYR A 125 -14.70 7.80 -17.10
CA TYR A 125 -14.93 8.40 -15.80
C TYR A 125 -16.42 8.70 -15.59
N PHE A 126 -16.96 8.10 -14.53
CA PHE A 126 -18.37 8.26 -14.14
C PHE A 126 -18.60 9.39 -13.13
N TYR A 127 -17.51 9.96 -12.60
CA TYR A 127 -17.51 10.92 -11.50
C TYR A 127 -16.55 12.07 -11.81
N ASN A 128 -16.65 13.13 -11.03
CA ASN A 128 -15.67 14.20 -11.08
C ASN A 128 -14.29 13.66 -10.75
N LEU A 129 -13.30 14.04 -11.54
CA LEU A 129 -11.91 13.68 -11.28
C LEU A 129 -11.34 14.64 -10.23
N ASP A 130 -10.67 14.08 -9.21
CA ASP A 130 -10.07 14.87 -8.16
C ASP A 130 -8.70 15.41 -8.60
N TYR A 131 -7.90 14.58 -9.28
CA TYR A 131 -6.51 14.87 -9.57
C TYR A 131 -6.13 14.65 -11.02
N GLY A 132 -5.21 15.50 -11.51
CA GLY A 132 -4.53 15.37 -12.77
C GLY A 132 -3.16 14.70 -12.63
N ILE A 133 -2.54 14.37 -13.75
CA ILE A 133 -1.16 13.87 -13.78
C ILE A 133 -0.21 14.99 -13.37
N GLN A 134 0.68 14.70 -12.42
CA GLN A 134 1.75 15.59 -12.01
C GLN A 134 2.95 15.46 -12.95
N GLU A 135 3.15 16.47 -13.77
CA GLU A 135 4.22 16.50 -14.78
C GLU A 135 5.54 17.11 -14.26
N ASN A 136 5.50 17.78 -13.10
CA ASN A 136 6.72 18.36 -12.51
C ASN A 136 7.64 17.24 -12.01
N PRO A 137 8.83 17.06 -12.59
CA PRO A 137 9.77 16.00 -12.21
C PRO A 137 10.35 16.16 -10.80
N ASP A 138 10.23 17.36 -10.20
CA ASP A 138 10.67 17.61 -8.82
C ASP A 138 9.61 17.18 -7.79
N SER A 139 8.41 16.82 -8.25
CA SER A 139 7.39 16.26 -7.38
C SER A 139 7.74 14.81 -7.04
N THR A 140 7.51 14.43 -5.81
CA THR A 140 7.88 13.10 -5.32
C THR A 140 6.78 12.49 -4.48
N LEU A 141 6.72 11.17 -4.45
CA LEU A 141 5.88 10.39 -3.55
C LEU A 141 6.67 9.99 -2.29
N LEU A 142 7.87 9.46 -2.48
CA LEU A 142 8.67 8.90 -1.38
C LEU A 142 9.76 9.85 -0.85
N GLY A 143 10.07 10.93 -1.58
CA GLY A 143 11.19 11.80 -1.23
C GLY A 143 12.56 11.12 -1.36
N VAL A 144 13.63 11.94 -1.38
CA VAL A 144 14.99 11.44 -1.63
C VAL A 144 15.42 10.41 -0.59
N ILE A 145 15.13 10.65 0.70
CA ILE A 145 15.60 9.81 1.81
C ILE A 145 14.96 8.42 1.76
N GLN A 146 13.65 8.34 1.55
CA GLN A 146 12.98 7.05 1.46
C GLN A 146 13.35 6.31 0.17
N TRP A 147 13.60 7.01 -0.94
CA TRP A 147 14.09 6.39 -2.16
C TRP A 147 15.46 5.74 -1.99
N GLN A 148 16.41 6.42 -1.35
CA GLN A 148 17.73 5.85 -1.03
C GLN A 148 17.61 4.61 -0.15
N TRP A 149 16.79 4.71 0.90
CA TRP A 149 16.51 3.57 1.77
C TRP A 149 15.87 2.39 1.00
N LEU A 150 14.91 2.66 0.10
CA LEU A 150 14.26 1.60 -0.68
C LEU A 150 15.24 0.90 -1.63
N GLU A 151 16.16 1.64 -2.25
CA GLU A 151 17.24 1.09 -3.05
C GLU A 151 18.14 0.16 -2.23
N GLU A 152 18.50 0.56 -1.02
CA GLU A 152 19.24 -0.29 -0.07
C GLU A 152 18.45 -1.56 0.27
N GLN A 153 17.14 -1.44 0.56
CA GLN A 153 16.30 -2.59 0.89
C GLN A 153 16.17 -3.58 -0.27
N LEU A 154 16.00 -3.09 -1.49
CA LEU A 154 15.87 -3.93 -2.68
C LEU A 154 17.18 -4.62 -3.07
N SER A 155 18.34 -4.09 -2.63
CA SER A 155 19.64 -4.72 -2.81
C SER A 155 19.86 -5.95 -1.89
N ILE A 156 19.06 -6.08 -0.81
CA ILE A 156 19.16 -7.23 0.10
C ILE A 156 18.57 -8.47 -0.58
N PRO A 157 19.30 -9.59 -0.63
CA PRO A 157 18.78 -10.80 -1.26
C PRO A 157 17.52 -11.32 -0.56
N ALA A 158 16.43 -11.49 -1.32
CA ALA A 158 15.19 -12.14 -0.87
C ALA A 158 14.55 -12.90 -2.03
N ASP A 159 13.82 -13.98 -1.71
CA ASP A 159 13.13 -14.80 -2.71
C ASP A 159 11.77 -14.20 -3.08
N LEU A 160 11.05 -13.66 -2.11
CA LEU A 160 9.76 -12.99 -2.26
C LEU A 160 9.77 -11.66 -1.52
N ARG A 161 9.21 -10.63 -2.14
CA ARG A 161 9.06 -9.30 -1.57
C ARG A 161 7.61 -8.86 -1.63
N LEU A 162 7.06 -8.48 -0.48
CA LEU A 162 5.76 -7.83 -0.39
C LEU A 162 6.02 -6.34 -0.17
N ILE A 163 5.75 -5.52 -1.20
CA ILE A 163 5.84 -4.06 -1.10
C ILE A 163 4.46 -3.53 -0.77
N CYS A 164 4.33 -3.03 0.45
CA CYS A 164 3.10 -2.51 1.00
C CYS A 164 3.04 -1.00 0.77
N SER A 165 2.06 -0.56 0.00
CA SER A 165 1.77 0.83 -0.31
C SER A 165 0.37 1.17 0.17
N SER A 166 0.18 2.31 0.85
CA SER A 166 -1.17 2.67 1.28
C SER A 166 -2.09 2.98 0.08
N ILE A 167 -1.55 3.51 -1.01
CA ILE A 167 -2.28 3.81 -2.26
C ILE A 167 -1.94 2.81 -3.37
N GLN A 168 -2.84 2.67 -4.35
CA GLN A 168 -2.69 1.70 -5.44
C GLN A 168 -1.47 1.98 -6.32
N PHE A 169 -0.68 0.90 -6.58
CA PHE A 169 0.44 0.90 -7.52
C PHE A 169 0.04 0.38 -8.91
N GLY A 170 -0.81 -0.64 -8.94
CA GLY A 170 -1.10 -1.46 -10.13
C GLY A 170 -1.99 -0.81 -11.18
N ILE A 171 -2.57 0.35 -10.92
CA ILE A 171 -3.53 1.01 -11.82
C ILE A 171 -2.86 2.00 -12.77
N GLU A 172 -3.52 2.25 -13.91
CA GLU A 172 -3.23 3.41 -14.74
C GLU A 172 -3.94 4.66 -14.18
N TYR A 173 -3.52 5.84 -14.67
CA TYR A 173 -4.18 7.08 -14.28
C TYR A 173 -5.68 7.02 -14.53
N ASN A 174 -6.46 7.33 -13.50
CA ASN A 174 -7.92 7.31 -13.52
C ASN A 174 -8.58 8.52 -12.83
N GLY A 175 -7.80 9.53 -12.44
CA GLY A 175 -8.28 10.77 -11.81
C GLY A 175 -8.40 10.74 -10.29
N TYR A 176 -8.18 9.60 -9.66
CA TYR A 176 -8.13 9.43 -8.20
C TYR A 176 -6.69 9.32 -7.69
N GLU A 177 -6.49 9.37 -6.37
CA GLU A 177 -5.15 9.22 -5.81
C GLU A 177 -4.56 7.84 -6.09
N SER A 178 -3.32 7.82 -6.55
CA SER A 178 -2.55 6.60 -6.81
C SER A 178 -1.12 6.93 -7.22
N TRP A 179 -0.27 5.93 -7.38
CA TRP A 179 1.06 6.09 -7.99
C TRP A 179 0.99 6.66 -9.41
N ALA A 180 -0.11 6.44 -10.13
CA ALA A 180 -0.27 6.92 -11.50
C ALA A 180 -0.41 8.45 -11.61
N ASN A 181 -0.67 9.16 -10.51
CA ASN A 181 -0.64 10.64 -10.49
C ASN A 181 0.79 11.19 -10.62
N LEU A 182 1.82 10.40 -10.25
CA LEU A 182 3.23 10.74 -10.39
C LEU A 182 3.92 9.68 -11.27
N PRO A 183 3.69 9.67 -12.59
CA PRO A 183 4.14 8.59 -13.47
C PRO A 183 5.67 8.43 -13.49
N HIS A 184 6.44 9.50 -13.30
CA HIS A 184 7.88 9.44 -13.19
C HIS A 184 8.35 8.70 -11.92
N GLU A 185 7.63 8.83 -10.80
CA GLU A 185 7.92 8.08 -9.56
C GLU A 185 7.53 6.60 -9.70
N LYS A 186 6.38 6.32 -10.33
CA LYS A 186 5.96 4.94 -10.65
C LYS A 186 6.98 4.26 -11.56
N GLN A 187 7.42 4.93 -12.63
CA GLN A 187 8.44 4.40 -13.55
C GLN A 187 9.78 4.20 -12.84
N LYS A 188 10.19 5.14 -12.00
CA LYS A 188 11.41 5.03 -11.19
C LYS A 188 11.42 3.77 -10.33
N LEU A 189 10.27 3.40 -9.73
CA LEU A 189 10.19 2.15 -8.95
C LEU A 189 10.33 0.92 -9.84
N LEU A 190 9.68 0.89 -10.99
CA LEU A 190 9.81 -0.22 -11.95
C LEU A 190 11.26 -0.36 -12.45
N ASP A 191 11.95 0.75 -12.72
CA ASP A 191 13.35 0.74 -13.14
C ASP A 191 14.29 0.32 -12.01
N LEU A 192 13.98 0.70 -10.77
CA LEU A 192 14.71 0.26 -9.58
C LEU A 192 14.57 -1.27 -9.36
N LEU A 193 13.37 -1.83 -9.56
CA LEU A 193 13.18 -3.29 -9.49
C LEU A 193 14.04 -4.02 -10.51
N LYS A 194 14.15 -3.48 -11.74
CA LYS A 194 15.03 -4.03 -12.79
C LYS A 194 16.50 -3.93 -12.40
N SER A 195 16.96 -2.73 -12.05
CA SER A 195 18.38 -2.46 -11.79
C SER A 195 18.93 -3.18 -10.56
N SER A 196 18.08 -3.39 -9.54
CA SER A 196 18.42 -4.17 -8.34
C SER A 196 18.27 -5.69 -8.51
N ASN A 197 17.76 -6.14 -9.66
CA ASN A 197 17.44 -7.57 -9.89
C ASN A 197 16.50 -8.13 -8.80
N ALA A 198 15.57 -7.31 -8.32
CA ALA A 198 14.68 -7.66 -7.24
C ALA A 198 13.65 -8.71 -7.70
N ASN A 199 13.81 -9.96 -7.29
CA ASN A 199 12.90 -11.05 -7.60
C ASN A 199 11.69 -11.09 -6.68
N GLY A 200 10.58 -11.69 -7.15
CA GLY A 200 9.45 -12.07 -6.33
C GLY A 200 8.65 -10.89 -5.79
N VAL A 201 8.49 -9.80 -6.57
CA VAL A 201 7.78 -8.61 -6.07
C VAL A 201 6.28 -8.72 -6.30
N ILE A 202 5.51 -8.56 -5.21
CA ILE A 202 4.06 -8.37 -5.21
C ILE A 202 3.78 -7.10 -4.40
N PHE A 203 2.95 -6.21 -4.94
CA PHE A 203 2.43 -5.06 -4.22
C PHE A 203 1.16 -5.44 -3.44
N LEU A 204 1.04 -4.86 -2.24
CA LEU A 204 -0.18 -4.86 -1.45
C LEU A 204 -0.61 -3.41 -1.26
N SER A 205 -1.85 -3.09 -1.60
CA SER A 205 -2.32 -1.70 -1.56
C SER A 205 -3.68 -1.51 -0.88
N GLY A 206 -3.97 -0.28 -0.48
CA GLY A 206 -5.17 0.17 0.23
C GLY A 206 -5.90 1.31 -0.46
N ASP A 207 -6.43 2.26 0.31
CA ASP A 207 -7.09 3.53 -0.04
C ASP A 207 -8.51 3.41 -0.61
N VAL A 208 -8.71 2.67 -1.67
CA VAL A 208 -9.89 2.73 -2.55
C VAL A 208 -11.16 2.01 -2.06
N HIS A 209 -11.18 1.51 -0.84
CA HIS A 209 -12.34 0.91 -0.16
C HIS A 209 -13.01 -0.26 -0.92
N TYR A 210 -12.29 -0.90 -1.82
CA TYR A 210 -12.68 -2.15 -2.50
C TYR A 210 -11.46 -3.07 -2.68
N SER A 211 -11.68 -4.27 -3.18
CA SER A 211 -10.58 -5.22 -3.46
C SER A 211 -10.52 -5.60 -4.91
N GLU A 212 -9.30 -5.63 -5.43
CA GLU A 212 -9.02 -6.10 -6.78
C GLU A 212 -7.59 -6.64 -6.89
N ILE A 213 -7.29 -7.35 -7.97
CA ILE A 213 -5.91 -7.66 -8.37
C ILE A 213 -5.66 -7.02 -9.73
N SER A 214 -4.60 -6.23 -9.79
CA SER A 214 -4.05 -5.66 -11.03
C SER A 214 -2.80 -6.43 -11.45
N LYS A 215 -2.56 -6.46 -12.76
CA LYS A 215 -1.35 -7.04 -13.37
C LYS A 215 -0.73 -6.06 -14.35
N ILE A 216 0.48 -5.61 -14.07
CA ILE A 216 1.28 -4.78 -14.98
C ILE A 216 2.25 -5.66 -15.73
N ASN A 217 2.31 -5.49 -17.06
CA ASN A 217 3.36 -6.06 -17.89
C ASN A 217 4.29 -4.93 -18.36
N GLN A 218 5.57 -5.07 -18.06
CA GLN A 218 6.61 -4.11 -18.41
C GLN A 218 7.70 -4.82 -19.20
N GLU A 219 8.23 -4.16 -20.21
CA GLU A 219 9.35 -4.70 -21.00
C GLU A 219 10.58 -4.96 -20.11
N ASN A 220 11.20 -6.13 -20.27
CA ASN A 220 12.36 -6.58 -19.50
C ASN A 220 12.14 -6.65 -17.99
N LEU A 221 10.90 -6.89 -17.56
CA LEU A 221 10.52 -7.16 -16.19
C LEU A 221 9.49 -8.30 -16.19
N TYR A 222 9.52 -9.14 -15.18
CA TYR A 222 8.45 -10.11 -14.96
C TYR A 222 7.12 -9.38 -14.63
N PRO A 223 5.95 -10.04 -14.76
CA PRO A 223 4.67 -9.43 -14.43
C PRO A 223 4.61 -8.98 -12.98
N ILE A 224 4.25 -7.72 -12.74
CA ILE A 224 4.03 -7.17 -11.40
C ILE A 224 2.55 -7.28 -11.06
N TYR A 225 2.26 -7.85 -9.90
CA TYR A 225 0.91 -7.92 -9.34
C TYR A 225 0.76 -6.89 -8.22
N ASP A 226 -0.41 -6.25 -8.18
CA ASP A 226 -0.86 -5.42 -7.07
C ASP A 226 -2.17 -5.98 -6.53
N PHE A 227 -2.15 -6.44 -5.28
CA PHE A 227 -3.32 -6.92 -4.59
C PHE A 227 -3.84 -5.83 -3.66
N THR A 228 -4.87 -5.13 -4.12
CA THR A 228 -5.60 -4.14 -3.35
C THR A 228 -6.61 -4.82 -2.45
N SER A 229 -6.58 -4.50 -1.15
CA SER A 229 -7.57 -4.96 -0.17
C SER A 229 -7.83 -3.87 0.87
N SER A 230 -8.86 -3.07 0.66
CA SER A 230 -9.12 -1.80 1.36
C SER A 230 -10.54 -1.67 1.93
N GLY A 231 -11.27 -2.76 2.09
CA GLY A 231 -12.66 -2.74 2.54
C GLY A 231 -12.90 -3.29 3.95
N LEU A 232 -11.92 -3.20 4.87
CA LEU A 232 -12.07 -3.78 6.20
C LEU A 232 -13.16 -3.07 7.02
N SER A 233 -13.20 -1.75 7.02
CA SER A 233 -14.11 -0.94 7.83
C SER A 233 -15.01 -0.01 7.02
N SER A 234 -14.59 0.36 5.83
CA SER A 234 -15.31 1.25 4.92
C SER A 234 -15.31 0.68 3.51
N THR A 235 -16.40 0.90 2.77
CA THR A 235 -16.53 0.45 1.38
C THR A 235 -17.15 1.55 0.53
N TRP A 236 -16.73 1.65 -0.74
CA TRP A 236 -17.37 2.52 -1.71
C TRP A 236 -18.55 1.79 -2.38
N SER A 237 -19.52 2.55 -2.86
CA SER A 237 -20.61 2.04 -3.68
C SER A 237 -20.27 1.96 -5.18
N PHE A 238 -19.05 2.36 -5.56
CA PHE A 238 -18.53 2.38 -6.92
C PHE A 238 -17.06 1.93 -6.92
N TYR A 239 -16.56 1.61 -8.09
CA TYR A 239 -15.16 1.30 -8.33
C TYR A 239 -14.61 2.17 -9.46
N THR A 240 -13.32 2.46 -9.41
CA THR A 240 -12.66 3.27 -10.42
C THR A 240 -12.26 2.46 -11.65
N PRO A 241 -12.16 3.06 -12.83
CA PRO A 241 -11.63 2.40 -14.02
C PRO A 241 -10.20 1.89 -13.79
N ASN A 242 -9.93 0.66 -14.21
CA ASN A 242 -8.61 0.05 -14.12
C ASN A 242 -8.41 -0.96 -15.26
N ILE A 243 -7.61 -0.59 -16.26
CA ILE A 243 -7.30 -1.43 -17.42
C ILE A 243 -6.46 -2.67 -17.05
N ASN A 244 -5.73 -2.60 -15.92
CA ASN A 244 -4.85 -3.67 -15.44
C ASN A 244 -5.58 -4.67 -14.53
N ARG A 245 -6.88 -4.45 -14.23
CA ARG A 245 -7.66 -5.32 -13.36
C ARG A 245 -7.83 -6.71 -13.96
N ILE A 246 -7.42 -7.73 -13.21
CA ILE A 246 -7.59 -9.14 -13.61
C ILE A 246 -8.53 -9.90 -12.68
N LYS A 247 -8.80 -9.40 -11.46
CA LYS A 247 -9.76 -9.93 -10.48
C LYS A 247 -10.47 -8.79 -9.75
N GLY A 248 -11.68 -9.02 -9.29
CA GLY A 248 -12.52 -8.03 -8.62
C GLY A 248 -13.32 -7.16 -9.62
N PRO A 249 -13.84 -5.98 -9.21
CA PRO A 249 -13.76 -5.45 -7.84
C PRO A 249 -14.73 -6.14 -6.86
N ILE A 250 -14.38 -6.16 -5.57
CA ILE A 250 -15.24 -6.56 -4.45
C ILE A 250 -15.46 -5.33 -3.56
N MET A 251 -16.69 -4.89 -3.42
CA MET A 251 -17.06 -3.64 -2.76
C MET A 251 -17.81 -3.85 -1.43
N GLU A 252 -17.97 -5.08 -0.99
CA GLU A 252 -18.46 -5.40 0.35
C GLU A 252 -17.29 -5.43 1.34
N ASN A 253 -17.57 -5.41 2.64
CA ASN A 253 -16.51 -5.56 3.65
C ASN A 253 -15.74 -6.87 3.47
N HIS A 254 -14.44 -6.78 3.45
CA HIS A 254 -13.54 -7.88 3.11
C HIS A 254 -12.15 -7.73 3.75
N PHE A 255 -11.37 -8.78 3.62
CA PHE A 255 -9.94 -8.78 3.87
C PHE A 255 -9.19 -9.62 2.82
N GLY A 256 -7.94 -9.29 2.60
CA GLY A 256 -7.03 -10.07 1.77
C GLY A 256 -6.25 -11.10 2.58
N LEU A 257 -6.05 -12.29 2.02
CA LEU A 257 -5.21 -13.34 2.57
C LEU A 257 -4.15 -13.76 1.55
N LEU A 258 -2.88 -13.75 1.96
CA LEU A 258 -1.80 -14.35 1.18
C LEU A 258 -1.33 -15.64 1.85
N THR A 259 -1.36 -16.74 1.10
CA THR A 259 -0.77 -18.01 1.53
C THR A 259 0.41 -18.34 0.65
N ILE A 260 1.57 -18.61 1.27
CA ILE A 260 2.81 -18.91 0.56
C ILE A 260 3.19 -20.37 0.79
N PHE A 261 3.28 -21.14 -0.27
CA PHE A 261 3.61 -22.57 -0.25
C PHE A 261 5.09 -22.75 -0.59
N TRP A 262 5.96 -22.55 0.40
CA TRP A 262 7.42 -22.56 0.25
C TRP A 262 8.04 -23.92 -0.08
N LYS A 263 7.39 -25.02 0.36
CA LYS A 263 7.92 -26.38 0.27
C LYS A 263 7.64 -27.06 -1.06
N GLU A 264 6.90 -26.43 -1.94
CA GLU A 264 6.67 -26.94 -3.30
C GLU A 264 7.94 -26.75 -4.15
N GLU A 265 8.15 -27.61 -5.14
CA GLU A 265 9.29 -27.54 -6.05
C GLU A 265 9.36 -26.15 -6.74
N ASN A 266 8.21 -25.64 -7.20
CA ASN A 266 8.04 -24.25 -7.59
C ASN A 266 7.12 -23.56 -6.59
N PRO A 267 7.64 -22.76 -5.64
CA PRO A 267 6.83 -22.10 -4.65
C PRO A 267 5.75 -21.24 -5.28
N ARG A 268 4.55 -21.29 -4.70
CA ARG A 268 3.42 -20.49 -5.18
C ARG A 268 2.86 -19.60 -4.08
N ILE A 269 2.33 -18.49 -4.50
CA ILE A 269 1.65 -17.50 -3.69
C ILE A 269 0.17 -17.50 -4.11
N VAL A 270 -0.72 -17.71 -3.15
CA VAL A 270 -2.17 -17.64 -3.37
C VAL A 270 -2.67 -16.36 -2.71
N MET A 271 -3.20 -15.46 -3.52
CA MET A 271 -3.87 -14.22 -3.08
C MET A 271 -5.38 -14.47 -3.10
N GLU A 272 -6.03 -14.30 -1.97
CA GLU A 272 -7.46 -14.54 -1.79
C GLU A 272 -8.15 -13.34 -1.18
N ASN A 273 -9.34 -13.02 -1.66
CA ASN A 273 -10.23 -12.05 -1.03
C ASN A 273 -11.39 -12.80 -0.36
N TRP A 274 -11.60 -12.52 0.91
CA TRP A 274 -12.64 -13.10 1.74
C TRP A 274 -13.55 -12.02 2.30
N ASP A 275 -14.86 -12.21 2.24
CA ASP A 275 -15.82 -11.30 2.85
C ASP A 275 -16.06 -11.60 4.34
N VAL A 276 -16.82 -10.72 5.00
CA VAL A 276 -17.16 -10.88 6.41
C VAL A 276 -18.05 -12.11 6.72
N SER A 277 -18.64 -12.73 5.70
CA SER A 277 -19.40 -13.98 5.81
C SER A 277 -18.51 -15.20 5.65
N ASN A 278 -17.19 -15.04 5.60
CA ASN A 278 -16.21 -16.08 5.34
C ASN A 278 -16.42 -16.77 3.99
N THR A 279 -16.81 -15.99 2.97
CA THR A 279 -16.97 -16.44 1.59
C THR A 279 -15.78 -16.01 0.76
N LEU A 280 -15.14 -16.96 0.07
CA LEU A 280 -14.10 -16.66 -0.89
C LEU A 280 -14.72 -15.96 -2.12
N ARG A 281 -14.32 -14.71 -2.38
CA ARG A 281 -14.86 -13.89 -3.46
C ARG A 281 -14.05 -14.03 -4.74
N PHE A 282 -12.74 -14.06 -4.63
CA PHE A 282 -11.84 -14.44 -5.71
C PHE A 282 -10.51 -14.98 -5.17
N SER A 283 -9.80 -15.69 -6.04
CA SER A 283 -8.45 -16.17 -5.79
C SER A 283 -7.58 -16.02 -7.04
N LYS A 284 -6.29 -15.82 -6.83
CA LYS A 284 -5.25 -15.81 -7.86
C LYS A 284 -3.99 -16.48 -7.34
N THR A 285 -3.55 -17.50 -8.05
CA THR A 285 -2.24 -18.14 -7.81
C THR A 285 -1.18 -17.52 -8.73
N VAL A 286 -0.01 -17.27 -8.17
CA VAL A 286 1.21 -16.83 -8.86
C VAL A 286 2.35 -17.74 -8.43
N PHE A 287 3.13 -18.23 -9.38
CA PHE A 287 4.32 -19.02 -9.08
C PHE A 287 5.54 -18.10 -8.96
N LEU A 288 6.46 -18.46 -8.06
CA LEU A 288 7.63 -17.62 -7.79
C LEU A 288 8.52 -17.46 -9.02
N GLU A 289 8.64 -18.51 -9.84
CA GLU A 289 9.39 -18.45 -11.10
C GLU A 289 8.79 -17.47 -12.12
N ASP A 290 7.45 -17.27 -12.12
CA ASP A 290 6.76 -16.34 -13.02
C ASP A 290 7.02 -14.87 -12.69
N ILE A 291 7.47 -14.59 -11.47
CA ILE A 291 7.77 -13.25 -10.95
C ILE A 291 9.25 -13.10 -10.56
N SER A 292 10.13 -13.80 -11.28
CA SER A 292 11.59 -13.75 -11.08
C SER A 292 12.30 -13.51 -12.40
N PHE A 293 13.42 -12.82 -12.35
CA PHE A 293 14.32 -12.69 -13.50
C PHE A 293 14.90 -14.06 -13.85
N LYS A 294 15.03 -14.32 -15.15
CA LYS A 294 15.58 -15.58 -15.71
C LYS A 294 17.05 -15.42 -16.04
#